data_67e2a46e9e17177b2781b299ec499837
#
_entry.id   67e2a46e9e17177b2781b299ec499837
#
_cell.length_a   1.000
_cell.length_b   1.000
_cell.length_c   1.000
_cell.angle_alpha   90.00
_cell.angle_beta   90.00
_cell.angle_gamma   90.00
#
_symmetry.space_group_name_H-M   'P 1'
#
loop_
_entity.id
_entity.type
_entity.pdbx_description
1 polymer ?
#
loop_
_entity_poly.entity_id
_entity_poly.type
_entity_poly.pdbx_seq_one_letter_code
_entity_poly.pdbx_strand_id
1 'polypeptide(L)'
;MSDVVRRIALPLLLLIASACNPFRQQTPVEISASDTSSGSRWNATLATPSALAGALDLRGTAWMAPSGGHTLAGVSISNAAPGGTHPWHIHEGQCGGNGAIVGPPDAYPPLNVASDGTASAQANLPIPLPQSGQYYVNVHASSDNMGTIIACGNLAPPVR
;
A
#
# COMPACT_ATOMS: atom_id res chain seq x y z
N MET A 1 71.65 59.10 -20.01
CA MET A 1 71.85 57.69 -19.86
C MET A 1 70.80 57.24 -18.86
N SER A 2 69.70 56.73 -19.37
CA SER A 2 68.54 56.39 -18.55
C SER A 2 68.02 55.09 -19.09
N ASP A 3 68.16 54.02 -18.37
CA ASP A 3 67.69 52.68 -18.70
C ASP A 3 66.19 52.62 -18.35
N VAL A 4 65.39 52.34 -19.41
CA VAL A 4 63.96 52.08 -19.29
C VAL A 4 63.77 50.56 -19.11
N VAL A 5 63.52 50.11 -17.90
CA VAL A 5 63.13 48.76 -17.62
C VAL A 5 61.67 48.54 -17.94
N ARG A 6 61.41 47.82 -19.03
CA ARG A 6 60.07 47.45 -19.53
C ARG A 6 59.60 46.22 -18.76
N ARG A 7 58.63 46.41 -17.84
CA ARG A 7 57.97 45.36 -17.10
C ARG A 7 56.95 44.70 -18.02
N ILE A 8 57.20 43.42 -18.38
CA ILE A 8 56.25 42.58 -19.08
C ILE A 8 55.31 41.99 -18.05
N ALA A 9 54.05 42.39 -18.08
CA ALA A 9 52.99 41.77 -17.30
C ALA A 9 52.49 40.52 -18.01
N LEU A 10 52.68 39.37 -17.37
CA LEU A 10 52.17 38.07 -17.84
C LEU A 10 50.72 37.92 -17.34
N PRO A 11 49.72 37.69 -18.20
CA PRO A 11 48.38 37.42 -17.72
C PRO A 11 48.27 36.01 -17.16
N LEU A 12 47.87 35.90 -15.89
CA LEU A 12 47.58 34.69 -15.20
C LEU A 12 46.24 34.14 -15.73
N LEU A 13 46.31 33.09 -16.55
CA LEU A 13 45.16 32.39 -17.09
C LEU A 13 44.54 31.53 -15.95
N LEU A 14 43.42 31.96 -15.37
CA LEU A 14 42.63 31.14 -14.43
C LEU A 14 41.92 30.03 -15.21
N LEU A 15 42.44 28.81 -15.10
CA LEU A 15 41.69 27.61 -15.53
C LEU A 15 40.59 27.36 -14.50
N ILE A 16 39.35 27.63 -14.89
CA ILE A 16 38.16 27.20 -14.15
C ILE A 16 37.97 25.71 -14.47
N ALA A 17 38.37 24.82 -13.57
CA ALA A 17 38.03 23.41 -13.63
C ALA A 17 36.54 23.27 -13.31
N SER A 18 35.70 23.09 -14.32
CA SER A 18 34.32 22.63 -14.15
C SER A 18 34.32 21.21 -13.61
N ALA A 19 34.19 21.07 -12.30
CA ALA A 19 33.97 19.78 -11.66
C ALA A 19 32.57 19.29 -12.09
N CYS A 20 32.54 18.33 -13.04
CA CYS A 20 31.37 17.52 -13.29
C CYS A 20 31.01 16.76 -12.01
N ASN A 21 29.97 17.20 -11.33
CA ASN A 21 29.41 16.49 -10.20
C ASN A 21 28.58 15.30 -10.73
N PRO A 22 29.01 14.02 -10.63
CA PRO A 22 28.28 12.89 -11.14
C PRO A 22 27.07 12.50 -10.25
N PHE A 23 26.90 13.16 -9.12
CA PHE A 23 25.71 12.98 -8.30
C PHE A 23 24.64 13.95 -8.79
N ARG A 24 23.85 13.50 -9.78
CA ARG A 24 22.54 14.08 -10.04
C ARG A 24 21.77 13.93 -8.74
N GLN A 25 21.57 15.02 -8.02
CA GLN A 25 20.60 15.07 -6.95
C GLN A 25 19.26 14.67 -7.57
N GLN A 26 18.85 13.44 -7.29
CA GLN A 26 17.46 13.06 -7.50
C GLN A 26 16.67 13.98 -6.60
N THR A 27 15.95 14.93 -7.18
CA THR A 27 14.93 15.68 -6.47
C THR A 27 14.02 14.64 -5.81
N PRO A 28 13.79 14.70 -4.50
CA PRO A 28 12.79 13.84 -3.89
C PRO A 28 11.52 13.99 -4.71
N VAL A 29 10.97 12.88 -5.19
CA VAL A 29 9.61 12.87 -5.73
C VAL A 29 8.75 13.22 -4.54
N GLU A 30 8.35 14.49 -4.43
CA GLU A 30 7.26 14.86 -3.54
C GLU A 30 6.05 14.09 -4.04
N ILE A 31 5.76 12.99 -3.34
CA ILE A 31 4.45 12.36 -3.43
C ILE A 31 3.51 13.42 -2.87
N SER A 32 2.91 14.18 -3.76
CA SER A 32 1.90 15.16 -3.39
C SER A 32 0.83 14.41 -2.60
N ALA A 33 0.67 14.77 -1.35
CA ALA A 33 -0.36 14.23 -0.45
C ALA A 33 -1.80 14.51 -0.92
N SER A 34 -1.96 15.07 -2.12
CA SER A 34 -3.23 15.39 -2.76
C SER A 34 -4.00 14.18 -3.30
N ASP A 35 -3.39 12.99 -3.41
CA ASP A 35 -4.11 11.78 -3.83
C ASP A 35 -4.69 10.96 -2.66
N THR A 36 -4.39 11.32 -1.43
CA THR A 36 -5.11 10.84 -0.26
C THR A 36 -6.28 11.78 0.03
N SER A 37 -7.29 11.78 -0.82
CA SER A 37 -8.60 12.30 -0.42
C SER A 37 -9.14 11.38 0.69
N SER A 38 -8.79 11.71 1.92
CA SER A 38 -9.25 11.04 3.15
C SER A 38 -10.78 10.97 3.24
N GLY A 39 -11.48 11.73 2.39
CA GLY A 39 -12.94 11.79 2.29
C GLY A 39 -13.61 10.67 1.48
N SER A 40 -12.85 9.81 0.78
CA SER A 40 -13.44 8.79 -0.10
C SER A 40 -12.97 7.37 0.20
N ARG A 41 -12.32 7.15 1.34
CA ARG A 41 -11.71 5.87 1.67
C ARG A 41 -12.53 5.11 2.71
N TRP A 42 -12.86 3.86 2.40
CA TRP A 42 -13.40 2.91 3.36
C TRP A 42 -12.24 2.27 4.13
N ASN A 43 -12.40 2.05 5.44
CA ASN A 43 -11.35 1.47 6.27
C ASN A 43 -11.93 0.40 7.20
N ALA A 44 -11.13 -0.64 7.48
CA ALA A 44 -11.47 -1.70 8.41
C ALA A 44 -10.29 -2.03 9.32
N THR A 45 -10.59 -2.39 10.56
CA THR A 45 -9.69 -3.13 11.44
C THR A 45 -10.05 -4.60 11.36
N LEU A 46 -9.05 -5.46 11.14
CA LEU A 46 -9.22 -6.91 11.06
C LEU A 46 -8.81 -7.56 12.37
N ALA A 47 -9.56 -8.56 12.76
CA ALA A 47 -9.22 -9.41 13.91
C ALA A 47 -9.62 -10.86 13.63
N THR A 48 -8.99 -11.78 14.33
CA THR A 48 -9.41 -13.19 14.33
C THR A 48 -10.84 -13.30 14.86
N PRO A 49 -11.73 -14.04 14.16
CA PRO A 49 -13.07 -14.31 14.64
C PRO A 49 -13.07 -15.01 16.02
N SER A 50 -14.05 -14.72 16.85
CA SER A 50 -14.14 -15.24 18.22
C SER A 50 -14.10 -16.78 18.30
N ALA A 51 -14.61 -17.47 17.29
CA ALA A 51 -14.56 -18.94 17.22
C ALA A 51 -13.13 -19.51 17.13
N LEU A 52 -12.14 -18.71 16.70
CA LEU A 52 -10.73 -19.08 16.61
C LEU A 52 -9.87 -18.34 17.64
N ALA A 53 -10.47 -17.51 18.50
CA ALA A 53 -9.76 -16.78 19.55
C ALA A 53 -9.10 -17.77 20.53
N GLY A 54 -7.84 -17.54 20.86
CA GLY A 54 -7.02 -18.45 21.67
C GLY A 54 -6.19 -19.44 20.85
N ALA A 55 -6.63 -19.80 19.63
CA ALA A 55 -5.80 -20.56 18.67
C ALA A 55 -5.04 -19.64 17.72
N LEU A 56 -5.65 -18.50 17.36
CA LEU A 56 -5.07 -17.47 16.50
C LEU A 56 -5.26 -16.09 17.16
N ASP A 57 -4.38 -15.15 16.80
CA ASP A 57 -4.48 -13.72 17.17
C ASP A 57 -4.03 -12.84 16.02
N LEU A 58 -4.56 -13.08 14.82
CA LEU A 58 -4.26 -12.21 13.67
C LEU A 58 -4.87 -10.82 13.91
N ARG A 59 -4.09 -9.82 13.54
CA ARG A 59 -4.49 -8.42 13.53
C ARG A 59 -4.23 -7.84 12.16
N GLY A 60 -4.97 -6.80 11.81
CA GLY A 60 -4.71 -6.17 10.53
C GLY A 60 -5.58 -4.96 10.26
N THR A 61 -5.39 -4.43 9.07
CA THR A 61 -6.20 -3.34 8.52
C THR A 61 -6.52 -3.65 7.07
N ALA A 62 -7.64 -3.12 6.60
CA ALA A 62 -7.98 -3.14 5.18
C ALA A 62 -8.62 -1.84 4.76
N TRP A 63 -8.65 -1.61 3.48
CA TRP A 63 -9.22 -0.39 2.92
C TRP A 63 -9.64 -0.58 1.47
N MET A 64 -10.54 0.30 0.99
CA MET A 64 -10.78 0.52 -0.43
C MET A 64 -10.93 2.01 -0.72
N ALA A 65 -10.45 2.44 -1.89
CA ALA A 65 -10.40 3.84 -2.32
C ALA A 65 -10.61 3.96 -3.84
N PRO A 66 -11.06 5.11 -4.34
CA PRO A 66 -11.22 5.33 -5.78
C PRO A 66 -9.84 5.45 -6.46
N SER A 67 -9.73 4.92 -7.67
CA SER A 67 -8.54 5.02 -8.52
C SER A 67 -8.92 5.04 -9.99
N GLY A 68 -9.05 6.23 -10.60
CA GLY A 68 -9.29 6.36 -12.04
C GLY A 68 -10.52 5.63 -12.60
N GLY A 69 -11.64 5.61 -11.85
CA GLY A 69 -12.86 4.87 -12.21
C GLY A 69 -12.88 3.41 -11.75
N HIS A 70 -11.78 2.94 -11.16
CA HIS A 70 -11.62 1.63 -10.52
C HIS A 70 -11.67 1.76 -9.00
N THR A 71 -11.73 0.64 -8.30
CA THR A 71 -11.53 0.57 -6.85
C THR A 71 -10.18 -0.07 -6.56
N LEU A 72 -9.28 0.68 -5.93
CA LEU A 72 -8.09 0.10 -5.33
C LEU A 72 -8.41 -0.36 -3.92
N ALA A 73 -8.09 -1.61 -3.60
CA ALA A 73 -8.26 -2.18 -2.28
C ALA A 73 -6.92 -2.67 -1.72
N GLY A 74 -6.77 -2.65 -0.42
CA GLY A 74 -5.56 -3.13 0.24
C GLY A 74 -5.87 -3.80 1.56
N VAL A 75 -5.01 -4.75 1.93
CA VAL A 75 -5.06 -5.47 3.20
C VAL A 75 -3.65 -5.65 3.75
N SER A 76 -3.51 -5.54 5.06
CA SER A 76 -2.28 -5.87 5.80
C SER A 76 -2.65 -6.66 7.04
N ILE A 77 -1.88 -7.71 7.32
CA ILE A 77 -2.06 -8.54 8.52
C ILE A 77 -0.73 -8.70 9.26
N SER A 78 -0.84 -9.02 10.54
CA SER A 78 0.26 -9.37 11.43
C SER A 78 -0.14 -10.55 12.33
N ASN A 79 0.86 -11.12 13.01
CA ASN A 79 0.71 -12.31 13.87
C ASN A 79 0.23 -13.56 13.10
N ALA A 80 0.50 -13.61 11.78
CA ALA A 80 0.24 -14.81 10.99
C ALA A 80 1.43 -15.78 11.04
N ALA A 81 1.18 -17.06 10.77
CA ALA A 81 2.25 -18.05 10.71
C ALA A 81 3.19 -17.77 9.51
N PRO A 82 4.50 -17.63 9.72
CA PRO A 82 5.47 -17.37 8.64
C PRO A 82 5.37 -18.40 7.51
N GLY A 83 5.48 -17.93 6.26
CA GLY A 83 5.40 -18.76 5.06
C GLY A 83 3.99 -19.16 4.67
N GLY A 84 2.96 -18.74 5.41
CA GLY A 84 1.55 -18.95 5.04
C GLY A 84 1.18 -18.17 3.77
N THR A 85 0.20 -18.70 3.02
CA THR A 85 -0.41 -18.02 1.89
C THR A 85 -1.93 -17.99 2.10
N HIS A 86 -2.47 -16.76 2.20
CA HIS A 86 -3.86 -16.55 2.57
C HIS A 86 -4.61 -15.77 1.49
N PRO A 87 -5.61 -16.36 0.82
CA PRO A 87 -6.55 -15.60 0.00
C PRO A 87 -7.34 -14.61 0.85
N TRP A 88 -7.74 -13.51 0.23
CA TRP A 88 -8.59 -12.50 0.87
C TRP A 88 -9.51 -11.87 -0.15
N HIS A 89 -10.70 -11.45 0.29
CA HIS A 89 -11.66 -10.75 -0.55
C HIS A 89 -12.42 -9.70 0.25
N ILE A 90 -12.94 -8.70 -0.46
CA ILE A 90 -14.02 -7.84 0.02
C ILE A 90 -15.35 -8.47 -0.36
N HIS A 91 -16.29 -8.48 0.56
CA HIS A 91 -17.62 -9.01 0.37
C HIS A 91 -18.68 -7.96 0.69
N GLU A 92 -19.87 -8.11 0.12
CA GLU A 92 -21.04 -7.36 0.50
C GLU A 92 -21.61 -7.87 1.83
N GLY A 93 -22.08 -6.97 2.71
CA GLY A 93 -22.66 -7.31 4.01
C GLY A 93 -21.72 -7.08 5.19
N GLN A 94 -21.69 -8.00 6.15
CA GLN A 94 -20.93 -7.92 7.40
C GLN A 94 -20.18 -9.21 7.70
N CYS A 95 -19.14 -9.11 8.55
CA CYS A 95 -18.38 -10.26 9.05
C CYS A 95 -19.31 -11.38 9.57
N GLY A 96 -19.02 -12.61 9.16
CA GLY A 96 -19.85 -13.78 9.46
C GLY A 96 -20.98 -14.02 8.45
N GLY A 97 -21.18 -13.13 7.48
CA GLY A 97 -22.11 -13.32 6.37
C GLY A 97 -21.51 -14.11 5.21
N ASN A 98 -22.37 -14.39 4.21
CA ASN A 98 -22.01 -15.07 2.97
C ASN A 98 -22.29 -14.15 1.76
N GLY A 99 -21.93 -12.87 1.88
CA GLY A 99 -22.13 -11.88 0.82
C GLY A 99 -21.29 -12.18 -0.43
N ALA A 100 -21.74 -11.66 -1.56
CA ALA A 100 -21.01 -11.78 -2.82
C ALA A 100 -19.65 -11.09 -2.72
N ILE A 101 -18.64 -11.60 -3.45
CA ILE A 101 -17.35 -10.95 -3.58
C ILE A 101 -17.51 -9.69 -4.42
N VAL A 102 -16.90 -8.60 -3.97
CA VAL A 102 -16.88 -7.31 -4.67
C VAL A 102 -15.86 -7.36 -5.81
N GLY A 103 -16.30 -7.31 -7.04
CA GLY A 103 -15.47 -7.46 -8.23
C GLY A 103 -15.03 -8.90 -8.52
N PRO A 104 -14.10 -9.10 -9.47
CA PRO A 104 -13.63 -10.43 -9.85
C PRO A 104 -12.76 -11.05 -8.74
N PRO A 105 -12.99 -12.32 -8.34
CA PRO A 105 -12.20 -12.98 -7.29
C PRO A 105 -10.70 -13.09 -7.62
N ASP A 106 -10.35 -13.26 -8.89
CA ASP A 106 -8.98 -13.37 -9.39
C ASP A 106 -8.22 -12.03 -9.41
N ALA A 107 -8.91 -10.91 -9.19
CA ALA A 107 -8.27 -9.60 -9.01
C ALA A 107 -7.58 -9.42 -7.64
N TYR A 108 -7.76 -10.36 -6.71
CA TYR A 108 -7.20 -10.29 -5.36
C TYR A 108 -5.95 -11.16 -5.23
N PRO A 109 -4.72 -10.57 -5.29
CA PRO A 109 -3.49 -11.33 -5.06
C PRO A 109 -3.47 -11.87 -3.61
N PRO A 110 -3.00 -13.10 -3.38
CA PRO A 110 -2.96 -13.67 -2.04
C PRO A 110 -1.95 -12.93 -1.14
N LEU A 111 -2.20 -12.97 0.17
CA LEU A 111 -1.26 -12.57 1.20
C LEU A 111 -0.19 -13.64 1.36
N ASN A 112 1.07 -13.31 1.12
CA ASN A 112 2.22 -14.18 1.39
C ASN A 112 2.91 -13.70 2.66
N VAL A 113 2.89 -14.53 3.69
CA VAL A 113 3.37 -14.16 5.02
C VAL A 113 4.88 -14.22 5.09
N ALA A 114 5.50 -13.11 5.45
CA ALA A 114 6.93 -12.98 5.67
C ALA A 114 7.39 -13.71 6.96
N SER A 115 8.71 -13.81 7.14
CA SER A 115 9.31 -14.48 8.31
C SER A 115 8.99 -13.81 9.65
N ASP A 116 8.58 -12.54 9.63
CA ASP A 116 8.16 -11.77 10.81
C ASP A 116 6.65 -11.89 11.13
N GLY A 117 5.93 -12.71 10.37
CA GLY A 117 4.49 -12.91 10.54
C GLY A 117 3.62 -11.82 9.94
N THR A 118 4.16 -10.94 9.12
CA THR A 118 3.39 -9.90 8.42
C THR A 118 3.14 -10.24 6.96
N ALA A 119 2.04 -9.74 6.41
CA ALA A 119 1.76 -9.79 4.98
C ALA A 119 0.93 -8.59 4.54
N SER A 120 1.08 -8.16 3.29
CA SER A 120 0.24 -7.15 2.67
C SER A 120 0.01 -7.45 1.19
N ALA A 121 -1.17 -7.06 0.69
CA ALA A 121 -1.54 -7.20 -0.72
C ALA A 121 -2.45 -6.05 -1.13
N GLN A 122 -2.50 -5.79 -2.45
CA GLN A 122 -3.42 -4.82 -3.04
C GLN A 122 -4.11 -5.44 -4.25
N ALA A 123 -5.38 -5.10 -4.43
CA ALA A 123 -6.23 -5.49 -5.56
C ALA A 123 -6.67 -4.24 -6.31
N ASN A 124 -6.68 -4.32 -7.64
CA ASN A 124 -7.26 -3.30 -8.50
C ASN A 124 -8.54 -3.86 -9.12
N LEU A 125 -9.69 -3.46 -8.58
CA LEU A 125 -10.99 -3.97 -8.96
C LEU A 125 -11.55 -3.12 -10.11
N PRO A 126 -11.94 -3.71 -11.24
CA PRO A 126 -12.44 -2.99 -12.41
C PRO A 126 -13.90 -2.53 -12.22
N ILE A 127 -14.20 -1.94 -11.09
CA ILE A 127 -15.50 -1.38 -10.71
C ILE A 127 -15.31 -0.04 -10.02
N PRO A 128 -16.23 0.92 -10.14
CA PRO A 128 -16.19 2.15 -9.36
C PRO A 128 -16.28 1.88 -7.86
N LEU A 129 -15.67 2.76 -7.06
CA LEU A 129 -15.80 2.67 -5.60
C LEU A 129 -17.27 2.77 -5.18
N PRO A 130 -17.80 1.79 -4.43
CA PRO A 130 -19.15 1.87 -3.87
C PRO A 130 -19.32 3.11 -2.99
N GLN A 131 -20.41 3.84 -3.19
CA GLN A 131 -20.72 5.07 -2.44
C GLN A 131 -21.60 4.83 -1.22
N SER A 132 -22.22 3.65 -1.13
CA SER A 132 -23.10 3.21 -0.04
C SER A 132 -23.10 1.69 0.04
N GLY A 133 -23.71 1.16 1.08
CA GLY A 133 -23.78 -0.28 1.33
C GLY A 133 -23.04 -0.68 2.59
N GLN A 134 -22.91 -1.98 2.80
CA GLN A 134 -22.13 -2.59 3.87
C GLN A 134 -21.14 -3.55 3.21
N TYR A 135 -19.89 -3.50 3.65
CA TYR A 135 -18.81 -4.32 3.10
C TYR A 135 -17.93 -4.81 4.23
N TYR A 136 -17.33 -5.95 4.03
CA TYR A 136 -16.38 -6.52 4.97
C TYR A 136 -15.25 -7.24 4.23
N VAL A 137 -14.14 -7.42 4.91
CA VAL A 137 -12.97 -8.13 4.40
C VAL A 137 -12.83 -9.46 5.13
N ASN A 138 -12.71 -10.55 4.37
CA ASN A 138 -12.29 -11.85 4.89
C ASN A 138 -10.87 -12.17 4.46
N VAL A 139 -10.10 -12.72 5.38
CA VAL A 139 -8.85 -13.44 5.11
C VAL A 139 -9.09 -14.92 5.39
N HIS A 140 -8.83 -15.76 4.39
CA HIS A 140 -9.10 -17.20 4.42
C HIS A 140 -7.87 -17.99 4.89
N ALA A 141 -8.08 -19.19 5.44
CA ALA A 141 -6.99 -20.02 5.95
C ALA A 141 -6.02 -20.46 4.83
N SER A 142 -6.54 -20.86 3.67
CA SER A 142 -5.76 -21.21 2.47
C SER A 142 -6.68 -21.29 1.25
N SER A 143 -6.10 -21.47 0.06
CA SER A 143 -6.87 -21.75 -1.19
C SER A 143 -7.69 -23.03 -1.08
N ASP A 144 -7.23 -24.04 -0.37
CA ASP A 144 -7.91 -25.31 -0.18
C ASP A 144 -8.91 -25.27 0.99
N ASN A 145 -8.89 -24.21 1.78
CA ASN A 145 -9.77 -24.02 2.94
C ASN A 145 -10.33 -22.59 2.98
N MET A 146 -11.07 -22.23 1.94
CA MET A 146 -11.73 -20.93 1.81
C MET A 146 -12.88 -20.72 2.81
N GLY A 147 -13.45 -21.81 3.35
CA GLY A 147 -14.53 -21.74 4.34
C GLY A 147 -14.08 -21.30 5.72
N THR A 148 -12.80 -21.44 6.06
CA THR A 148 -12.25 -20.99 7.34
C THR A 148 -11.73 -19.57 7.26
N ILE A 149 -12.39 -18.65 7.93
CA ILE A 149 -12.00 -17.23 8.01
C ILE A 149 -11.08 -17.05 9.21
N ILE A 150 -9.83 -16.63 8.96
CA ILE A 150 -8.82 -16.41 10.02
C ILE A 150 -8.73 -14.96 10.48
N ALA A 151 -9.17 -14.01 9.66
CA ALA A 151 -9.37 -12.62 10.06
C ALA A 151 -10.54 -12.01 9.30
N CYS A 152 -11.29 -11.13 9.96
CA CYS A 152 -12.41 -10.41 9.38
C CYS A 152 -12.51 -9.00 9.95
N GLY A 153 -13.02 -8.05 9.14
CA GLY A 153 -13.30 -6.68 9.56
C GLY A 153 -14.34 -6.00 8.67
N ASN A 154 -15.29 -5.31 9.30
CA ASN A 154 -16.27 -4.51 8.58
C ASN A 154 -15.66 -3.20 8.10
N LEU A 155 -15.88 -2.85 6.83
CA LEU A 155 -15.43 -1.60 6.24
C LEU A 155 -16.36 -0.46 6.68
N ALA A 156 -15.82 0.51 7.40
CA ALA A 156 -16.51 1.76 7.72
C ALA A 156 -16.49 2.69 6.49
N PRO A 157 -17.62 3.32 6.15
CA PRO A 157 -17.69 4.25 5.03
C PRO A 157 -16.82 5.49 5.27
N PRO A 158 -16.47 6.22 4.19
CA PRO A 158 -15.75 7.49 4.30
C PRO A 158 -16.51 8.48 5.19
N VAL A 159 -15.77 9.22 6.01
CA VAL A 159 -16.34 10.35 6.79
C VAL A 159 -16.61 11.49 5.81
N ARG A 160 -17.82 11.99 5.75
CA ARG A 160 -18.23 13.13 4.92
C ARG A 160 -18.15 14.44 5.70
#